data_9ba67954b8665c5d3057f288dda4a560
#
_entry.id   9ba67954b8665c5d3057f288dda4a560
#
_cell.length_a   1.000
_cell.length_b   1.000
_cell.length_c   1.000
_cell.angle_alpha   90.00
_cell.angle_beta   90.00
_cell.angle_gamma   90.00
#
_symmetry.space_group_name_H-M   'P 1'
#
loop_
_entity.id
_entity.type
_entity.pdbx_description
1 polymer ?
#
loop_
_entity_poly.entity_id
_entity_poly.type
_entity_poly.pdbx_seq_one_letter_code
_entity_poly.pdbx_strand_id
1 'polypeptide(L)'
;AFLGGGLPLGGPVQAADAPSHCESNVGSPSDLEELKHGLVQGYLAQDTLPDSLKLLAPPPAPGSAAQALDDEYANLNIALQETPRWNQAATDADLNFPAAASIFSCSLGVEISEERTPRLYTLLRRSLTDAGLASYKAKMHYQRPRPFVSNRQSICTPEDESILRSDGSYPSGHTSVGWAWALILSEIAPSQQDQILQRGIEYGKSRNVCNVHWYSDVQAGQLIGSATVAQLQANPVFRADL
;
A
#
# COMPACT_ATOMS: atom_id res chain seq x y z
N ALA A 1 0.11 -71.75 -3.96
CA ALA A 1 0.23 -71.67 -2.51
C ALA A 1 0.51 -70.27 -2.10
N PHE A 2 -0.55 -69.53 -1.65
CA PHE A 2 -0.44 -68.18 -1.11
C PHE A 2 -0.40 -68.28 0.42
N LEU A 3 0.70 -67.84 1.00
CA LEU A 3 0.83 -67.70 2.44
C LEU A 3 0.39 -66.29 2.82
N GLY A 4 -0.69 -66.22 3.60
CA GLY A 4 -1.18 -65.00 4.22
C GLY A 4 -0.33 -64.65 5.43
N GLY A 5 0.25 -63.43 5.39
CA GLY A 5 0.87 -62.77 6.55
C GLY A 5 -0.05 -61.67 7.06
N GLY A 6 -0.66 -61.90 8.23
CA GLY A 6 -1.46 -60.86 8.90
C GLY A 6 -0.55 -59.78 9.51
N LEU A 7 -0.85 -58.54 9.20
CA LEU A 7 -0.24 -57.36 9.86
C LEU A 7 -0.96 -57.10 11.20
N PRO A 8 -0.24 -56.77 12.28
CA PRO A 8 -0.88 -56.40 13.54
C PRO A 8 -1.59 -55.06 13.45
N LEU A 9 -2.80 -55.01 13.95
CA LEU A 9 -3.59 -53.80 14.15
C LEU A 9 -2.85 -52.87 15.13
N GLY A 10 -2.40 -51.74 14.63
CA GLY A 10 -1.80 -50.69 15.46
C GLY A 10 -2.84 -50.12 16.44
N GLY A 11 -2.42 -50.00 17.69
CA GLY A 11 -3.18 -49.36 18.77
C GLY A 11 -3.49 -47.87 18.48
N PRO A 12 -4.37 -47.28 19.28
CA PRO A 12 -4.79 -45.88 19.05
C PRO A 12 -3.61 -44.93 19.17
N VAL A 13 -3.37 -44.15 18.08
CA VAL A 13 -2.42 -43.07 18.11
C VAL A 13 -3.03 -41.98 19.01
N GLN A 14 -2.38 -41.77 20.17
CA GLN A 14 -2.71 -40.58 20.99
C GLN A 14 -2.44 -39.33 20.17
N ALA A 15 -3.48 -38.52 20.01
CA ALA A 15 -3.36 -37.18 19.47
C ALA A 15 -2.38 -36.42 20.39
N ALA A 16 -1.24 -36.00 19.83
CA ALA A 16 -0.37 -35.07 20.51
C ALA A 16 -1.16 -33.78 20.73
N ASP A 17 -1.17 -33.31 21.99
CA ASP A 17 -1.74 -32.02 22.35
C ASP A 17 -1.14 -30.95 21.44
N ALA A 18 -2.00 -30.28 20.68
CA ALA A 18 -1.63 -29.06 19.95
C ALA A 18 -1.14 -28.04 20.97
N PRO A 19 -0.02 -27.34 20.72
CA PRO A 19 0.41 -26.28 21.60
C PRO A 19 -0.70 -25.21 21.67
N SER A 20 -1.37 -25.17 22.81
CA SER A 20 -2.26 -24.07 23.19
C SER A 20 -1.40 -22.84 23.39
N HIS A 21 -1.84 -21.74 22.77
CA HIS A 21 -1.31 -20.39 22.77
C HIS A 21 -0.37 -20.03 21.60
N CYS A 22 -0.97 -19.84 20.42
CA CYS A 22 -0.60 -18.71 19.60
C CYS A 22 -1.29 -17.48 20.23
N GLU A 23 -0.68 -16.89 21.23
CA GLU A 23 -1.01 -15.52 21.59
C GLU A 23 -0.51 -14.65 20.41
N SER A 24 -1.45 -14.18 19.59
CA SER A 24 -1.18 -13.15 18.61
C SER A 24 -0.75 -11.91 19.38
N ASN A 25 0.51 -11.51 19.26
CA ASN A 25 1.03 -10.24 19.75
C ASN A 25 0.51 -9.07 18.88
N VAL A 26 -0.77 -9.07 18.56
CA VAL A 26 -1.43 -7.91 18.00
C VAL A 26 -1.71 -7.01 19.19
N GLY A 27 -0.83 -6.04 19.44
CA GLY A 27 -1.08 -5.00 20.41
C GLY A 27 -2.43 -4.35 20.11
N SER A 28 -3.13 -3.88 21.15
CA SER A 28 -4.30 -3.04 20.93
C SER A 28 -3.93 -1.85 20.05
N PRO A 29 -4.81 -1.35 19.17
CA PRO A 29 -4.55 -0.14 18.37
C PRO A 29 -4.03 1.04 19.18
N SER A 30 -4.44 1.14 20.44
CA SER A 30 -4.01 2.16 21.41
C SER A 30 -2.57 1.98 21.91
N ASP A 31 -1.96 0.80 21.74
CA ASP A 31 -0.64 0.47 22.29
C ASP A 31 0.49 0.66 21.26
N LEU A 32 0.16 1.07 20.02
CA LEU A 32 1.16 1.33 19.00
C LEU A 32 1.89 2.64 19.25
N GLU A 33 3.22 2.57 19.31
CA GLU A 33 4.06 3.75 19.42
C GLU A 33 3.95 4.60 18.13
N GLU A 34 3.54 5.87 18.30
CA GLU A 34 3.52 6.84 17.23
C GLU A 34 4.94 7.39 16.99
N LEU A 35 5.46 7.22 15.78
CA LEU A 35 6.81 7.64 15.42
C LEU A 35 6.88 9.13 15.10
N LYS A 36 6.13 9.59 14.11
CA LYS A 36 5.98 10.99 13.67
C LYS A 36 4.76 11.12 12.75
N HIS A 37 4.07 12.26 12.83
CA HIS A 37 3.00 12.61 11.90
C HIS A 37 1.91 11.52 11.73
N GLY A 38 1.48 10.88 12.81
CA GLY A 38 0.47 9.83 12.78
C GLY A 38 0.96 8.46 12.31
N LEU A 39 2.23 8.32 11.91
CA LEU A 39 2.84 7.04 11.57
C LEU A 39 3.13 6.23 12.82
N VAL A 40 2.81 4.95 12.78
CA VAL A 40 3.15 3.98 13.82
C VAL A 40 4.28 3.08 13.35
N GLN A 41 4.87 2.31 14.27
CA GLN A 41 5.89 1.34 13.90
C GLN A 41 5.34 0.30 12.93
N GLY A 42 6.01 0.13 11.78
CA GLY A 42 5.71 -0.91 10.79
C GLY A 42 6.07 -2.31 11.26
N TYR A 43 5.96 -3.27 10.36
CA TYR A 43 6.41 -4.65 10.58
C TYR A 43 7.88 -4.86 10.22
N LEU A 44 8.40 -4.03 9.33
CA LEU A 44 9.76 -4.14 8.79
C LEU A 44 10.69 -3.15 9.47
N ALA A 45 11.90 -3.60 9.79
CA ALA A 45 12.94 -2.68 10.20
C ALA A 45 13.35 -1.78 9.01
N GLN A 46 13.72 -0.55 9.28
CA GLN A 46 14.01 0.45 8.24
C GLN A 46 15.10 0.01 7.25
N ASP A 47 16.08 -0.74 7.71
CA ASP A 47 17.19 -1.28 6.92
C ASP A 47 16.79 -2.51 6.09
N THR A 48 15.65 -3.14 6.41
CA THR A 48 15.11 -4.29 5.69
C THR A 48 14.01 -3.92 4.70
N LEU A 49 13.62 -2.64 4.61
CA LEU A 49 12.66 -2.17 3.61
C LEU A 49 13.17 -2.44 2.18
N PRO A 50 12.27 -2.71 1.22
CA PRO A 50 12.64 -2.81 -0.19
C PRO A 50 13.46 -1.61 -0.65
N ASP A 51 14.57 -1.87 -1.32
CA ASP A 51 15.44 -0.80 -1.81
C ASP A 51 14.92 -0.26 -3.15
N SER A 52 14.18 0.84 -3.11
CA SER A 52 13.58 1.43 -4.30
C SER A 52 14.59 1.88 -5.35
N LEU A 53 15.84 2.22 -4.97
CA LEU A 53 16.90 2.55 -5.95
C LEU A 53 17.40 1.33 -6.71
N LYS A 54 17.36 0.14 -6.11
CA LYS A 54 17.78 -1.11 -6.77
C LYS A 54 16.67 -1.71 -7.61
N LEU A 55 15.41 -1.51 -7.21
CA LEU A 55 14.26 -2.13 -7.84
C LEU A 55 13.70 -1.33 -9.01
N LEU A 56 13.87 -0.01 -8.99
CA LEU A 56 13.30 0.88 -10.00
C LEU A 56 14.35 1.34 -10.99
N ALA A 57 13.97 1.35 -12.27
CA ALA A 57 14.70 2.13 -13.27
C ALA A 57 14.60 3.63 -12.94
N PRO A 58 15.51 4.48 -13.44
CA PRO A 58 15.36 5.93 -13.34
C PRO A 58 14.01 6.41 -13.90
N PRO A 59 13.46 7.53 -13.38
CA PRO A 59 12.26 8.11 -13.96
C PRO A 59 12.49 8.51 -15.42
N PRO A 60 11.43 8.64 -16.24
CA PRO A 60 11.54 9.06 -17.62
C PRO A 60 12.39 10.32 -17.79
N ALA A 61 13.36 10.25 -18.72
CA ALA A 61 14.23 11.39 -19.01
C ALA A 61 13.43 12.48 -19.76
N PRO A 62 13.69 13.77 -19.53
CA PRO A 62 13.08 14.86 -20.29
C PRO A 62 13.25 14.65 -21.81
N GLY A 63 12.16 14.83 -22.57
CA GLY A 63 12.14 14.64 -24.01
C GLY A 63 12.07 13.18 -24.50
N SER A 64 12.04 12.20 -23.60
CA SER A 64 11.82 10.80 -23.98
C SER A 64 10.35 10.51 -24.32
N ALA A 65 10.08 9.43 -25.05
CA ALA A 65 8.72 8.97 -25.34
C ALA A 65 7.95 8.62 -24.04
N ALA A 66 8.64 8.12 -23.03
CA ALA A 66 8.05 7.83 -21.72
C ALA A 66 7.64 9.12 -20.99
N GLN A 67 8.43 10.19 -21.07
CA GLN A 67 8.04 11.50 -20.52
C GLN A 67 6.87 12.10 -21.32
N ALA A 68 6.85 11.94 -22.65
CA ALA A 68 5.72 12.39 -23.46
C ALA A 68 4.39 11.69 -23.07
N LEU A 69 4.45 10.41 -22.71
CA LEU A 69 3.30 9.68 -22.16
C LEU A 69 2.86 10.25 -20.80
N ASP A 70 3.80 10.56 -19.92
CA ASP A 70 3.51 11.21 -18.63
C ASP A 70 2.84 12.58 -18.83
N ASP A 71 3.34 13.38 -19.77
CA ASP A 71 2.79 14.70 -20.10
C ASP A 71 1.36 14.59 -20.66
N GLU A 72 1.11 13.60 -21.53
CA GLU A 72 -0.22 13.34 -22.09
C GLU A 72 -1.21 12.95 -21.01
N TYR A 73 -0.83 12.03 -20.10
CA TYR A 73 -1.67 11.66 -18.97
C TYR A 73 -1.97 12.85 -18.04
N ALA A 74 -0.98 13.68 -17.75
CA ALA A 74 -1.18 14.88 -16.95
C ALA A 74 -2.17 15.84 -17.62
N ASN A 75 -2.05 16.06 -18.93
CA ASN A 75 -2.95 16.93 -19.70
C ASN A 75 -4.40 16.38 -19.72
N LEU A 76 -4.58 15.07 -19.92
CA LEU A 76 -5.91 14.45 -19.90
C LEU A 76 -6.60 14.58 -18.54
N ASN A 77 -5.84 14.50 -17.44
CA ASN A 77 -6.40 14.62 -16.10
C ASN A 77 -6.79 16.07 -15.71
N ILE A 78 -6.26 17.10 -16.37
CA ILE A 78 -6.67 18.50 -16.15
C ILE A 78 -8.18 18.68 -16.39
N ALA A 79 -8.76 17.97 -17.37
CA ALA A 79 -10.18 18.02 -17.66
C ALA A 79 -11.06 17.46 -16.52
N LEU A 80 -10.48 16.79 -15.53
CA LEU A 80 -11.18 16.24 -14.38
C LEU A 80 -11.22 17.20 -13.18
N GLN A 81 -10.60 18.37 -13.27
CA GLN A 81 -10.64 19.38 -12.21
C GLN A 81 -12.10 19.78 -11.91
N GLU A 82 -12.39 20.01 -10.63
CA GLU A 82 -13.73 20.37 -10.12
C GLU A 82 -14.85 19.35 -10.39
N THR A 83 -14.52 18.14 -10.85
CA THR A 83 -15.47 17.04 -11.02
C THR A 83 -15.57 16.16 -9.76
N PRO A 84 -16.59 15.28 -9.64
CA PRO A 84 -16.65 14.30 -8.55
C PRO A 84 -15.39 13.41 -8.48
N ARG A 85 -14.72 13.12 -9.61
CA ARG A 85 -13.48 12.35 -9.64
C ARG A 85 -12.31 13.11 -9.00
N TRP A 86 -12.27 14.43 -9.16
CA TRP A 86 -11.32 15.30 -8.48
C TRP A 86 -11.52 15.30 -6.97
N ASN A 87 -12.78 15.41 -6.52
CA ASN A 87 -13.12 15.36 -5.11
C ASN A 87 -12.74 14.00 -4.49
N GLN A 88 -12.97 12.90 -5.21
CA GLN A 88 -12.49 11.58 -4.79
C GLN A 88 -10.97 11.54 -4.68
N ALA A 89 -10.24 12.17 -5.60
CA ALA A 89 -8.78 12.23 -5.54
C ALA A 89 -8.27 13.03 -4.33
N ALA A 90 -8.98 14.07 -3.93
CA ALA A 90 -8.68 14.81 -2.70
C ALA A 90 -8.93 13.95 -1.45
N THR A 91 -10.05 13.23 -1.39
CA THR A 91 -10.30 12.27 -0.30
C THR A 91 -9.22 11.17 -0.23
N ASP A 92 -8.79 10.64 -1.38
CA ASP A 92 -7.75 9.62 -1.47
C ASP A 92 -6.34 10.14 -1.08
N ALA A 93 -6.18 11.44 -0.96
CA ALA A 93 -4.91 12.04 -0.53
C ALA A 93 -4.67 11.94 0.98
N ASP A 94 -5.73 11.77 1.77
CA ASP A 94 -5.62 11.71 3.21
C ASP A 94 -5.14 10.31 3.65
N LEU A 95 -3.92 10.25 4.19
CA LEU A 95 -3.33 9.04 4.79
C LEU A 95 -3.44 9.03 6.32
N ASN A 96 -4.11 10.02 6.90
CA ASN A 96 -4.30 10.05 8.34
C ASN A 96 -5.39 9.07 8.77
N PHE A 97 -5.13 8.35 9.82
CA PHE A 97 -6.13 7.51 10.47
C PHE A 97 -7.00 8.38 11.40
N PRO A 98 -8.32 8.15 11.45
CA PRO A 98 -9.06 7.01 10.90
C PRO A 98 -9.48 7.13 9.41
N ALA A 99 -9.39 8.30 8.77
CA ALA A 99 -9.90 8.50 7.41
C ALA A 99 -9.31 7.51 6.40
N ALA A 100 -7.99 7.30 6.43
CA ALA A 100 -7.27 6.39 5.55
C ALA A 100 -7.79 4.94 5.61
N ALA A 101 -8.24 4.47 6.78
CA ALA A 101 -8.77 3.12 6.94
C ALA A 101 -10.04 2.90 6.10
N SER A 102 -10.86 3.93 5.91
CA SER A 102 -12.15 3.83 5.23
C SER A 102 -12.05 3.67 3.71
N ILE A 103 -10.88 3.96 3.11
CA ILE A 103 -10.66 4.00 1.66
C ILE A 103 -11.10 2.72 0.95
N PHE A 104 -10.90 1.57 1.58
CA PHE A 104 -11.25 0.26 1.03
C PHE A 104 -12.54 -0.35 1.60
N SER A 105 -13.24 0.33 2.52
CA SER A 105 -14.42 -0.22 3.20
C SER A 105 -15.50 -0.66 2.21
N CYS A 106 -15.81 0.15 1.18
CA CYS A 106 -16.82 -0.20 0.18
C CYS A 106 -16.42 -1.43 -0.66
N SER A 107 -15.18 -1.50 -1.12
CA SER A 107 -14.70 -2.61 -1.96
C SER A 107 -14.54 -3.90 -1.16
N LEU A 108 -14.27 -3.80 0.14
CA LEU A 108 -14.21 -4.93 1.05
C LEU A 108 -15.62 -5.39 1.50
N GLY A 109 -16.62 -4.50 1.44
CA GLY A 109 -17.98 -4.75 1.96
C GLY A 109 -18.06 -4.72 3.50
N VAL A 110 -17.03 -4.21 4.17
CA VAL A 110 -16.94 -4.13 5.64
C VAL A 110 -16.39 -2.75 6.01
N GLU A 111 -16.99 -2.14 7.05
CA GLU A 111 -16.45 -0.91 7.60
C GLU A 111 -15.13 -1.20 8.32
N ILE A 112 -14.07 -0.52 7.87
CA ILE A 112 -12.75 -0.62 8.49
C ILE A 112 -12.62 0.54 9.47
N SER A 113 -12.72 0.22 10.76
CA SER A 113 -12.57 1.19 11.85
C SER A 113 -11.92 0.54 13.07
N GLU A 114 -11.44 1.37 13.99
CA GLU A 114 -10.81 0.91 15.23
C GLU A 114 -11.78 0.10 16.08
N GLU A 115 -13.07 0.50 16.11
CA GLU A 115 -14.11 -0.14 16.92
C GLU A 115 -14.60 -1.46 16.32
N ARG A 116 -14.79 -1.52 15.00
CA ARG A 116 -15.43 -2.66 14.33
C ARG A 116 -14.47 -3.73 13.85
N THR A 117 -13.28 -3.31 13.42
CA THR A 117 -12.25 -4.18 12.84
C THR A 117 -10.87 -3.84 13.38
N PRO A 118 -10.64 -3.85 14.71
CA PRO A 118 -9.41 -3.33 15.32
C PRO A 118 -8.13 -3.98 14.80
N ARG A 119 -8.15 -5.29 14.53
CA ARG A 119 -6.98 -6.00 13.96
C ARG A 119 -6.67 -5.55 12.55
N LEU A 120 -7.68 -5.47 11.70
CA LEU A 120 -7.52 -5.00 10.32
C LEU A 120 -7.08 -3.53 10.29
N TYR A 121 -7.66 -2.69 11.12
CA TYR A 121 -7.27 -1.30 11.29
C TYR A 121 -5.78 -1.17 11.66
N THR A 122 -5.33 -1.94 12.65
CA THR A 122 -3.93 -2.00 13.08
C THR A 122 -3.01 -2.51 11.96
N LEU A 123 -3.40 -3.55 11.25
CA LEU A 123 -2.63 -4.13 10.16
C LEU A 123 -2.42 -3.12 9.02
N LEU A 124 -3.47 -2.40 8.63
CA LEU A 124 -3.37 -1.35 7.62
C LEU A 124 -2.51 -0.18 8.10
N ARG A 125 -2.67 0.25 9.35
CA ARG A 125 -1.91 1.36 9.93
C ARG A 125 -0.41 1.05 9.99
N ARG A 126 -0.01 -0.17 10.35
CA ARG A 126 1.39 -0.61 10.36
C ARG A 126 1.97 -0.76 8.96
N SER A 127 1.25 -1.42 8.06
CA SER A 127 1.70 -1.63 6.69
C SER A 127 1.77 -0.34 5.86
N LEU A 128 1.02 0.72 6.24
CA LEU A 128 1.17 2.06 5.67
C LEU A 128 2.61 2.57 5.83
N THR A 129 3.16 2.44 7.03
CA THR A 129 4.52 2.90 7.34
C THR A 129 5.54 2.15 6.48
N ASP A 130 5.43 0.82 6.40
CA ASP A 130 6.34 0.01 5.60
C ASP A 130 6.28 0.39 4.10
N ALA A 131 5.08 0.44 3.53
CA ALA A 131 4.89 0.73 2.10
C ALA A 131 5.23 2.18 1.74
N GLY A 132 4.93 3.12 2.61
CA GLY A 132 5.26 4.53 2.43
C GLY A 132 6.77 4.76 2.44
N LEU A 133 7.44 4.28 3.49
CA LEU A 133 8.89 4.48 3.66
C LEU A 133 9.73 3.75 2.61
N ALA A 134 9.27 2.61 2.07
CA ALA A 134 9.97 1.89 1.00
C ALA A 134 10.22 2.75 -0.25
N SER A 135 9.39 3.77 -0.50
CA SER A 135 9.53 4.67 -1.65
C SER A 135 10.67 5.70 -1.52
N TYR A 136 11.15 5.95 -0.30
CA TYR A 136 11.93 7.16 -0.01
C TYR A 136 13.35 7.17 -0.58
N LYS A 137 14.05 6.03 -0.69
CA LYS A 137 15.41 6.03 -1.24
C LYS A 137 15.46 6.59 -2.66
N ALA A 138 14.57 6.12 -3.54
CA ALA A 138 14.48 6.63 -4.91
C ALA A 138 13.95 8.08 -4.94
N LYS A 139 12.95 8.40 -4.11
CA LYS A 139 12.38 9.73 -4.00
C LYS A 139 13.45 10.77 -3.65
N MET A 140 14.26 10.51 -2.63
CA MET A 140 15.35 11.37 -2.20
C MET A 140 16.49 11.46 -3.23
N HIS A 141 16.76 10.39 -3.96
CA HIS A 141 17.81 10.36 -4.97
C HIS A 141 17.45 11.15 -6.22
N TYR A 142 16.26 10.92 -6.78
CA TYR A 142 15.86 11.50 -8.06
C TYR A 142 15.28 12.90 -7.94
N GLN A 143 14.66 13.26 -6.83
CA GLN A 143 14.05 14.57 -6.60
C GLN A 143 13.24 15.07 -7.80
N ARG A 144 12.51 14.16 -8.47
CA ARG A 144 11.77 14.47 -9.70
C ARG A 144 10.72 15.55 -9.43
N PRO A 145 10.66 16.63 -10.22
CA PRO A 145 9.59 17.63 -10.11
C PRO A 145 8.21 17.00 -10.34
N ARG A 146 7.22 17.45 -9.60
CA ARG A 146 5.83 17.00 -9.74
C ARG A 146 5.15 17.66 -10.95
N PRO A 147 4.06 17.05 -11.50
CA PRO A 147 3.33 17.61 -12.65
C PRO A 147 2.92 19.06 -12.46
N PHE A 148 2.33 19.41 -11.31
CA PHE A 148 1.87 20.77 -11.03
C PHE A 148 2.99 21.82 -11.03
N VAL A 149 4.23 21.43 -10.73
CA VAL A 149 5.41 22.30 -10.82
C VAL A 149 5.71 22.63 -12.30
N SER A 150 5.55 21.61 -13.17
CA SER A 150 5.86 21.73 -14.60
C SER A 150 4.74 22.40 -15.39
N ASN A 151 3.48 21.98 -15.18
CA ASN A 151 2.32 22.47 -15.93
C ASN A 151 1.64 23.69 -15.29
N ARG A 152 2.01 24.06 -14.06
CA ARG A 152 1.45 25.22 -13.30
C ARG A 152 -0.07 25.17 -13.11
N GLN A 153 -0.65 23.97 -13.12
CA GLN A 153 -2.06 23.74 -12.84
C GLN A 153 -2.27 23.40 -11.36
N SER A 154 -3.50 23.61 -10.88
CA SER A 154 -3.88 23.34 -9.50
C SER A 154 -3.73 21.87 -9.12
N ILE A 155 -3.60 21.62 -7.82
CA ILE A 155 -3.68 20.28 -7.23
C ILE A 155 -4.95 20.12 -6.41
N CYS A 156 -5.39 18.90 -6.14
CA CYS A 156 -6.65 18.63 -5.44
C CYS A 156 -6.59 18.89 -3.93
N THR A 157 -5.38 19.06 -3.37
CA THR A 157 -5.11 19.39 -1.96
C THR A 157 -4.21 20.63 -1.87
N PRO A 158 -4.76 21.84 -2.09
CA PRO A 158 -3.95 23.08 -2.16
C PRO A 158 -3.11 23.33 -0.89
N GLU A 159 -3.58 22.88 0.25
CA GLU A 159 -2.89 22.95 1.55
C GLU A 159 -1.55 22.21 1.56
N ASP A 160 -1.43 21.15 0.77
CA ASP A 160 -0.22 20.33 0.68
C ASP A 160 0.80 20.86 -0.32
N GLU A 161 0.45 21.85 -1.15
CA GLU A 161 1.26 22.29 -2.28
C GLU A 161 2.67 22.69 -1.88
N SER A 162 2.81 23.41 -0.78
CA SER A 162 4.13 23.90 -0.30
C SER A 162 5.07 22.76 0.06
N ILE A 163 4.54 21.71 0.72
CA ILE A 163 5.31 20.52 1.12
C ILE A 163 5.65 19.69 -0.11
N LEU A 164 4.65 19.44 -0.97
CA LEU A 164 4.80 18.60 -2.16
C LEU A 164 5.75 19.24 -3.20
N ARG A 165 5.88 20.56 -3.22
CA ARG A 165 6.79 21.28 -4.11
C ARG A 165 8.26 21.00 -3.80
N SER A 166 8.58 20.71 -2.55
CA SER A 166 9.92 20.40 -2.07
C SER A 166 10.21 18.89 -1.95
N ASP A 167 9.20 18.04 -2.16
CA ASP A 167 9.32 16.58 -2.07
C ASP A 167 9.24 15.93 -3.45
N GLY A 168 10.23 15.09 -3.80
CA GLY A 168 10.30 14.43 -5.09
C GLY A 168 9.07 13.59 -5.43
N SER A 169 8.68 13.53 -6.72
CA SER A 169 7.48 12.80 -7.13
C SER A 169 7.68 11.29 -7.29
N TYR A 170 8.89 10.84 -7.64
CA TYR A 170 9.15 9.46 -8.08
C TYR A 170 9.83 8.61 -7.02
N PRO A 171 9.29 7.43 -6.69
CA PRO A 171 7.97 6.90 -7.03
C PRO A 171 6.85 7.48 -6.15
N SER A 172 5.58 7.19 -6.49
CA SER A 172 4.44 7.59 -5.66
C SER A 172 4.33 6.76 -4.39
N GLY A 173 4.54 7.39 -3.22
CA GLY A 173 4.38 6.74 -1.92
C GLY A 173 2.92 6.38 -1.62
N HIS A 174 1.96 7.26 -1.92
CA HIS A 174 0.53 6.96 -1.80
C HIS A 174 0.13 5.73 -2.60
N THR A 175 0.61 5.63 -3.85
CA THR A 175 0.32 4.45 -4.67
C THR A 175 0.96 3.19 -4.09
N SER A 176 2.17 3.29 -3.55
CA SER A 176 2.81 2.16 -2.86
C SER A 176 1.94 1.65 -1.71
N VAL A 177 1.43 2.56 -0.87
CA VAL A 177 0.53 2.24 0.24
C VAL A 177 -0.78 1.62 -0.26
N GLY A 178 -1.51 2.30 -1.13
CA GLY A 178 -2.82 1.85 -1.58
C GLY A 178 -2.76 0.52 -2.35
N TRP A 179 -1.70 0.29 -3.11
CA TRP A 179 -1.50 -0.98 -3.81
C TRP A 179 -1.11 -2.11 -2.85
N ALA A 180 -0.25 -1.84 -1.86
CA ALA A 180 0.06 -2.81 -0.80
C ALA A 180 -1.21 -3.21 -0.04
N TRP A 181 -2.06 -2.26 0.34
CA TRP A 181 -3.35 -2.53 0.98
C TRP A 181 -4.27 -3.35 0.09
N ALA A 182 -4.36 -3.03 -1.22
CA ALA A 182 -5.17 -3.82 -2.14
C ALA A 182 -4.72 -5.29 -2.20
N LEU A 183 -3.42 -5.55 -2.23
CA LEU A 183 -2.87 -6.91 -2.22
C LEU A 183 -3.15 -7.64 -0.90
N ILE A 184 -2.93 -6.99 0.23
CA ILE A 184 -3.18 -7.55 1.57
C ILE A 184 -4.68 -7.87 1.74
N LEU A 185 -5.55 -6.92 1.40
CA LEU A 185 -7.00 -7.11 1.53
C LEU A 185 -7.54 -8.17 0.57
N SER A 186 -6.95 -8.32 -0.62
CA SER A 186 -7.30 -9.39 -1.56
C SER A 186 -6.97 -10.78 -1.02
N GLU A 187 -5.93 -10.92 -0.22
CA GLU A 187 -5.59 -12.17 0.47
C GLU A 187 -6.61 -12.47 1.59
N ILE A 188 -7.01 -11.44 2.34
CA ILE A 188 -7.99 -11.57 3.44
C ILE A 188 -9.40 -11.88 2.91
N ALA A 189 -9.78 -11.26 1.79
CA ALA A 189 -11.13 -11.37 1.23
C ALA A 189 -11.11 -11.78 -0.26
N PRO A 190 -10.73 -13.02 -0.58
CA PRO A 190 -10.54 -13.46 -1.97
C PRO A 190 -11.83 -13.42 -2.82
N SER A 191 -12.99 -13.46 -2.21
CA SER A 191 -14.28 -13.31 -2.92
C SER A 191 -14.56 -11.89 -3.41
N GLN A 192 -13.88 -10.87 -2.88
CA GLN A 192 -13.93 -9.47 -3.29
C GLN A 192 -12.66 -9.01 -4.03
N GLN A 193 -11.77 -9.93 -4.38
CA GLN A 193 -10.44 -9.63 -4.91
C GLN A 193 -10.45 -8.63 -6.07
N ASP A 194 -11.29 -8.85 -7.07
CA ASP A 194 -11.33 -7.98 -8.25
C ASP A 194 -11.75 -6.55 -7.90
N GLN A 195 -12.72 -6.38 -7.02
CA GLN A 195 -13.21 -5.07 -6.57
C GLN A 195 -12.14 -4.35 -5.74
N ILE A 196 -11.43 -5.07 -4.89
CA ILE A 196 -10.35 -4.54 -4.05
C ILE A 196 -9.17 -4.10 -4.93
N LEU A 197 -8.73 -4.94 -5.86
CA LEU A 197 -7.65 -4.61 -6.79
C LEU A 197 -8.02 -3.43 -7.70
N GLN A 198 -9.26 -3.41 -8.21
CA GLN A 198 -9.77 -2.26 -8.96
C GLN A 198 -9.70 -0.97 -8.14
N ARG A 199 -10.11 -1.02 -6.86
CA ARG A 199 -10.00 0.14 -5.97
C ARG A 199 -8.54 0.57 -5.76
N GLY A 200 -7.62 -0.36 -5.61
CA GLY A 200 -6.18 -0.06 -5.51
C GLY A 200 -5.62 0.64 -6.75
N ILE A 201 -6.06 0.22 -7.95
CA ILE A 201 -5.72 0.89 -9.22
C ILE A 201 -6.28 2.31 -9.24
N GLU A 202 -7.57 2.49 -8.91
CA GLU A 202 -8.22 3.80 -8.88
C GLU A 202 -7.61 4.74 -7.84
N TYR A 203 -7.20 4.20 -6.69
CA TYR A 203 -6.47 4.95 -5.66
C TYR A 203 -5.13 5.50 -6.19
N GLY A 204 -4.36 4.68 -6.90
CA GLY A 204 -3.15 5.14 -7.57
C GLY A 204 -3.43 6.22 -8.61
N LYS A 205 -4.46 6.03 -9.46
CA LYS A 205 -4.89 7.03 -10.46
C LYS A 205 -5.34 8.35 -9.83
N SER A 206 -5.85 8.33 -8.60
CA SER A 206 -6.19 9.57 -7.88
C SER A 206 -5.00 10.51 -7.74
N ARG A 207 -3.78 9.99 -7.71
CA ARG A 207 -2.56 10.82 -7.63
C ARG A 207 -2.25 11.51 -8.96
N ASN A 208 -2.61 10.90 -10.10
CA ASN A 208 -2.55 11.54 -11.41
C ASN A 208 -3.63 12.60 -11.56
N VAL A 209 -4.88 12.26 -11.18
CA VAL A 209 -6.03 13.19 -11.21
C VAL A 209 -5.75 14.42 -10.36
N CYS A 210 -5.18 14.23 -9.18
CA CYS A 210 -4.79 15.32 -8.27
C CYS A 210 -3.62 16.19 -8.79
N ASN A 211 -3.02 15.85 -9.95
CA ASN A 211 -1.88 16.53 -10.56
C ASN A 211 -0.61 16.55 -9.71
N VAL A 212 -0.44 15.59 -8.81
CA VAL A 212 0.72 15.51 -7.89
C VAL A 212 1.74 14.44 -8.26
N HIS A 213 1.36 13.48 -9.11
CA HIS A 213 2.24 12.41 -9.59
C HIS A 213 2.07 12.17 -11.08
N TRP A 214 3.17 11.88 -11.75
CA TRP A 214 3.20 11.42 -13.13
C TRP A 214 2.64 10.01 -13.25
N TYR A 215 2.21 9.60 -14.44
CA TYR A 215 1.74 8.23 -14.69
C TYR A 215 2.80 7.19 -14.32
N SER A 216 4.04 7.41 -14.72
CA SER A 216 5.16 6.53 -14.39
C SER A 216 5.49 6.47 -12.90
N ASP A 217 5.25 7.56 -12.13
CA ASP A 217 5.42 7.56 -10.67
C ASP A 217 4.43 6.60 -10.02
N VAL A 218 3.19 6.55 -10.53
CA VAL A 218 2.13 5.66 -10.06
C VAL A 218 2.48 4.20 -10.35
N GLN A 219 2.93 3.89 -11.57
CA GLN A 219 3.36 2.53 -11.91
C GLN A 219 4.55 2.06 -11.06
N ALA A 220 5.53 2.93 -10.86
CA ALA A 220 6.67 2.66 -9.98
C ALA A 220 6.22 2.47 -8.52
N GLY A 221 5.22 3.23 -8.06
CA GLY A 221 4.61 3.07 -6.74
C GLY A 221 3.96 1.69 -6.56
N GLN A 222 3.23 1.19 -7.55
CA GLN A 222 2.67 -0.17 -7.52
C GLN A 222 3.76 -1.24 -7.41
N LEU A 223 4.87 -1.08 -8.13
CA LEU A 223 5.99 -2.01 -8.04
C LEU A 223 6.59 -2.04 -6.63
N ILE A 224 6.78 -0.87 -6.00
CA ILE A 224 7.29 -0.79 -4.62
C ILE A 224 6.28 -1.35 -3.62
N GLY A 225 4.99 -1.08 -3.78
CA GLY A 225 3.94 -1.69 -2.96
C GLY A 225 3.96 -3.22 -3.03
N SER A 226 4.12 -3.78 -4.25
CA SER A 226 4.25 -5.22 -4.45
C SER A 226 5.50 -5.81 -3.78
N ALA A 227 6.64 -5.12 -3.91
CA ALA A 227 7.89 -5.54 -3.25
C ALA A 227 7.76 -5.49 -1.72
N THR A 228 7.06 -4.48 -1.19
CA THR A 228 6.80 -4.37 0.26
C THR A 228 5.93 -5.53 0.75
N VAL A 229 4.86 -5.88 0.03
CA VAL A 229 4.01 -7.02 0.40
C VAL A 229 4.80 -8.33 0.35
N ALA A 230 5.65 -8.54 -0.66
CA ALA A 230 6.51 -9.72 -0.72
C ALA A 230 7.44 -9.83 0.51
N GLN A 231 7.98 -8.69 0.96
CA GLN A 231 8.81 -8.65 2.18
C GLN A 231 7.99 -8.88 3.46
N LEU A 232 6.79 -8.27 3.54
CA LEU A 232 5.85 -8.49 4.65
C LEU A 232 5.46 -9.97 4.78
N GLN A 233 5.22 -10.67 3.67
CA GLN A 233 4.90 -12.08 3.67
C GLN A 233 6.03 -12.97 4.23
N ALA A 234 7.27 -12.51 4.22
CA ALA A 234 8.39 -13.17 4.86
C ALA A 234 8.53 -12.85 6.37
N ASN A 235 7.76 -11.86 6.88
CA ASN A 235 7.81 -11.44 8.27
C ASN A 235 6.83 -12.28 9.13
N PRO A 236 7.31 -12.99 10.18
CA PRO A 236 6.45 -13.87 10.98
C PRO A 236 5.38 -13.11 11.78
N VAL A 237 5.65 -11.87 12.21
CA VAL A 237 4.67 -11.07 12.96
C VAL A 237 3.54 -10.63 12.02
N PHE A 238 3.88 -10.12 10.83
CA PHE A 238 2.88 -9.78 9.82
C PHE A 238 1.99 -10.97 9.46
N ARG A 239 2.61 -12.15 9.27
CA ARG A 239 1.88 -13.39 8.94
C ARG A 239 0.94 -13.85 10.05
N ALA A 240 1.28 -13.57 11.31
CA ALA A 240 0.42 -13.90 12.45
C ALA A 240 -0.75 -12.89 12.60
N ASP A 241 -0.53 -11.64 12.18
CA ASP A 241 -1.56 -10.59 12.22
C ASP A 241 -2.53 -10.69 11.02
N LEU A 242 -2.07 -11.23 9.88
CA LEU A 242 -2.85 -11.49 8.67
C LEU A 242 -3.82 -12.67 8.86
#